data_6f31060bc0562078e150e2752ad7529f
#
_entry.id   6f31060bc0562078e150e2752ad7529f
#
_cell.length_a   1.000
_cell.length_b   1.000
_cell.length_c   1.000
_cell.angle_alpha   90.00
_cell.angle_beta   90.00
_cell.angle_gamma   90.00
#
_symmetry.space_group_name_H-M   'P 1'
#
loop_
_entity.id
_entity.type
_entity.pdbx_description
1 polymer ?
#
loop_
_entity_poly.entity_id
_entity_poly.type
_entity_poly.pdbx_seq_one_letter_code
_entity_poly.pdbx_strand_id
1 'polypeptide(L)'
;MSETLAIYGGTPAVDVTKVVNWPPVDKTDEKMVLDALYAQVQTYGKHNMAFGEEFAKWNGNQYALFTNSGTAALHMCLVGCGIGAGDHVLVTAYSWSSSATCILHHDAIPIFVDIDPETFLMDPDKIEEAITPRTKAIIVVQLHGLCNDMDKINAIARKHGLKVIEDACQAHGALYKGRKAGTLGDCAAFSFNQNKCLSCGEGGMFVTNDEEIYKGGAKLWSFGEIARPDERRDYHAYALGWMYRNNELTAAFGRAQLSKYDFYFNTLRDNGEYLLKNLAGTPDLLLPYEPEYATHNWYNFNLRIDFDKMHITDPEEQIAFRDAVAAALRDEGIRASVWQRFILPEMTVFAAKNAYGMGYPWSIPGADEGVDYSLEKFPNALAYSRKHISIVQTLRAPNGLDIAEQVRQGISKVFNNLDKIDPERIRKILEDRMK
;
A
#
# COMPACT_ATOMS: atom_id res chain seq x y z
N MET A 1 5.06 25.66 -30.55
CA MET A 1 3.78 25.05 -31.01
C MET A 1 3.42 23.97 -30.03
N SER A 2 2.22 23.99 -29.44
CA SER A 2 1.82 22.93 -28.50
C SER A 2 1.63 21.63 -29.30
N GLU A 3 2.28 20.58 -28.84
CA GLU A 3 2.16 19.25 -29.45
C GLU A 3 0.72 18.70 -29.29
N THR A 4 0.23 18.00 -30.31
CA THR A 4 -1.08 17.32 -30.23
C THR A 4 -0.99 16.16 -29.23
N LEU A 5 -1.92 16.09 -28.28
CA LEU A 5 -2.01 14.98 -27.31
C LEU A 5 -2.24 13.65 -28.06
N ALA A 6 -1.61 12.58 -27.59
CA ALA A 6 -1.74 11.25 -28.21
C ALA A 6 -3.18 10.75 -28.25
N ILE A 7 -3.99 11.04 -27.23
CA ILE A 7 -5.42 10.71 -27.18
C ILE A 7 -6.23 11.37 -28.32
N TYR A 8 -5.74 12.45 -28.89
CA TYR A 8 -6.33 13.15 -30.05
C TYR A 8 -5.57 12.90 -31.36
N GLY A 9 -4.73 11.84 -31.43
CA GLY A 9 -4.04 11.40 -32.63
C GLY A 9 -2.60 11.93 -32.76
N GLY A 10 -2.03 12.53 -31.70
CA GLY A 10 -0.59 12.88 -31.65
C GLY A 10 0.30 11.65 -31.41
N THR A 11 1.61 11.85 -31.47
CA THR A 11 2.60 10.81 -31.17
C THR A 11 2.76 10.64 -29.66
N PRO A 12 2.66 9.41 -29.08
CA PRO A 12 2.96 9.15 -27.69
C PRO A 12 4.37 9.58 -27.29
N ALA A 13 4.53 10.10 -26.07
CA ALA A 13 5.83 10.51 -25.56
C ALA A 13 6.69 9.32 -25.13
N VAL A 14 6.07 8.25 -24.63
CA VAL A 14 6.78 7.04 -24.16
C VAL A 14 6.74 5.97 -25.23
N ASP A 15 7.91 5.49 -25.63
CA ASP A 15 8.07 4.29 -26.47
C ASP A 15 7.84 3.03 -25.61
N VAL A 16 6.60 2.55 -25.59
CA VAL A 16 6.19 1.40 -24.78
C VAL A 16 6.92 0.11 -25.13
N THR A 17 7.55 0.03 -26.33
CA THR A 17 8.33 -1.15 -26.73
C THR A 17 9.65 -1.29 -25.97
N LYS A 18 10.12 -0.19 -25.36
CA LYS A 18 11.31 -0.16 -24.51
C LYS A 18 11.02 -0.34 -23.04
N VAL A 19 9.75 -0.26 -22.63
CA VAL A 19 9.34 -0.41 -21.22
C VAL A 19 9.31 -1.88 -20.85
N VAL A 20 10.18 -2.28 -19.92
CA VAL A 20 10.18 -3.63 -19.35
C VAL A 20 9.04 -3.79 -18.35
N ASN A 21 8.33 -4.90 -18.45
CA ASN A 21 7.23 -5.22 -17.55
C ASN A 21 7.72 -5.61 -16.15
N TRP A 22 6.95 -5.28 -15.16
CA TRP A 22 7.18 -5.62 -13.75
C TRP A 22 6.46 -6.92 -13.36
N PRO A 23 7.06 -7.79 -12.52
CA PRO A 23 8.47 -7.81 -12.11
C PRO A 23 9.39 -8.36 -13.23
N PRO A 24 10.66 -7.89 -13.31
CA PRO A 24 11.62 -8.47 -14.25
C PRO A 24 12.05 -9.85 -13.77
N VAL A 25 12.10 -10.79 -14.70
CA VAL A 25 12.49 -12.20 -14.45
C VAL A 25 13.81 -12.50 -15.14
N ASP A 26 14.75 -13.16 -14.43
CA ASP A 26 16.04 -13.56 -14.93
C ASP A 26 16.40 -15.02 -14.54
N LYS A 27 17.63 -15.44 -14.86
CA LYS A 27 18.12 -16.77 -14.55
C LYS A 27 18.19 -17.11 -13.05
N THR A 28 18.25 -16.12 -12.17
CA THR A 28 18.22 -16.33 -10.73
C THR A 28 16.83 -16.79 -10.29
N ASP A 29 15.79 -16.13 -10.82
CA ASP A 29 14.40 -16.50 -10.56
C ASP A 29 14.10 -17.90 -11.08
N GLU A 30 14.46 -18.17 -12.35
CA GLU A 30 14.29 -19.47 -12.99
C GLU A 30 14.93 -20.59 -12.16
N LYS A 31 16.19 -20.41 -11.76
CA LYS A 31 16.93 -21.42 -10.99
C LYS A 31 16.25 -21.70 -9.64
N MET A 32 15.91 -20.67 -8.86
CA MET A 32 15.32 -20.86 -7.53
C MET A 32 13.95 -21.53 -7.60
N VAL A 33 13.11 -21.14 -8.58
CA VAL A 33 11.78 -21.75 -8.77
C VAL A 33 11.90 -23.20 -9.23
N LEU A 34 12.81 -23.53 -10.14
CA LEU A 34 13.06 -24.92 -10.56
C LEU A 34 13.62 -25.77 -9.41
N ASP A 35 14.52 -25.24 -8.59
CA ASP A 35 15.03 -25.93 -7.40
C ASP A 35 13.88 -26.29 -6.45
N ALA A 36 12.94 -25.36 -6.20
CA ALA A 36 11.75 -25.64 -5.38
C ALA A 36 10.83 -26.69 -6.02
N LEU A 37 10.62 -26.61 -7.33
CA LEU A 37 9.77 -27.54 -8.07
C LEU A 37 10.30 -28.97 -8.01
N TYR A 38 11.59 -29.15 -8.26
CA TYR A 38 12.24 -30.49 -8.28
C TYR A 38 12.46 -31.06 -6.87
N ALA A 39 12.47 -30.23 -5.83
CA ALA A 39 12.51 -30.71 -4.45
C ALA A 39 11.23 -31.45 -4.02
N GLN A 40 10.12 -31.33 -4.77
CA GLN A 40 8.82 -31.97 -4.53
C GLN A 40 8.17 -31.60 -3.16
N VAL A 41 8.71 -30.61 -2.46
CA VAL A 41 8.10 -30.04 -1.24
C VAL A 41 7.37 -28.79 -1.66
N GLN A 42 6.04 -28.85 -1.67
CA GLN A 42 5.20 -27.77 -2.23
C GLN A 42 4.66 -26.82 -1.15
N THR A 43 4.76 -27.18 0.11
CA THR A 43 4.27 -26.40 1.24
C THR A 43 5.45 -25.86 2.07
N TYR A 44 5.38 -25.90 3.36
CA TYR A 44 6.38 -25.36 4.26
C TYR A 44 7.73 -26.12 4.19
N GLY A 45 8.66 -25.64 3.38
CA GLY A 45 9.99 -26.20 3.16
C GLY A 45 11.10 -25.17 3.28
N LYS A 46 12.26 -25.49 2.72
CA LYS A 46 13.49 -24.68 2.86
C LYS A 46 13.37 -23.25 2.32
N HIS A 47 12.63 -23.03 1.22
CA HIS A 47 12.52 -21.69 0.65
C HIS A 47 11.58 -20.81 1.48
N ASN A 48 10.50 -21.40 2.01
CA ASN A 48 9.54 -20.69 2.85
C ASN A 48 10.22 -20.18 4.14
N MET A 49 10.96 -21.06 4.82
CA MET A 49 11.71 -20.72 6.03
C MET A 49 12.80 -19.68 5.73
N ALA A 50 13.62 -19.94 4.73
CA ALA A 50 14.72 -19.05 4.35
C ALA A 50 14.22 -17.67 3.91
N PHE A 51 13.07 -17.55 3.24
CA PHE A 51 12.54 -16.25 2.85
C PHE A 51 12.17 -15.40 4.06
N GLY A 52 11.57 -15.98 5.10
CA GLY A 52 11.32 -15.30 6.37
C GLY A 52 12.61 -14.79 7.01
N GLU A 53 13.61 -15.66 7.15
CA GLU A 53 14.91 -15.32 7.76
C GLU A 53 15.67 -14.25 6.96
N GLU A 54 15.74 -14.40 5.63
CA GLU A 54 16.41 -13.45 4.74
C GLU A 54 15.71 -12.09 4.75
N PHE A 55 14.37 -12.07 4.75
CA PHE A 55 13.60 -10.83 4.82
C PHE A 55 13.77 -10.15 6.18
N ALA A 56 13.69 -10.89 7.29
CA ALA A 56 13.93 -10.37 8.64
C ALA A 56 15.30 -9.70 8.72
N LYS A 57 16.35 -10.39 8.26
CA LYS A 57 17.72 -9.85 8.23
C LYS A 57 17.83 -8.61 7.33
N TRP A 58 17.21 -8.65 6.14
CA TRP A 58 17.24 -7.52 5.21
C TRP A 58 16.50 -6.30 5.77
N ASN A 59 15.34 -6.51 6.40
CA ASN A 59 14.52 -5.42 6.93
C ASN A 59 15.01 -4.90 8.30
N GLY A 60 15.66 -5.75 9.11
CA GLY A 60 16.15 -5.41 10.44
C GLY A 60 15.21 -5.85 11.58
N ASN A 61 14.43 -6.89 11.36
CA ASN A 61 13.55 -7.50 12.36
C ASN A 61 14.18 -8.77 12.95
N GLN A 62 13.73 -9.17 14.16
CA GLN A 62 14.13 -10.43 14.78
C GLN A 62 13.28 -11.61 14.27
N TYR A 63 12.00 -11.40 14.07
CA TYR A 63 11.06 -12.44 13.70
C TYR A 63 10.32 -12.07 12.41
N ALA A 64 10.15 -13.05 11.53
CA ALA A 64 9.34 -12.93 10.33
C ALA A 64 8.64 -14.26 10.01
N LEU A 65 7.41 -14.18 9.50
CA LEU A 65 6.67 -15.32 8.96
C LEU A 65 6.12 -14.97 7.58
N PHE A 66 6.49 -15.79 6.60
CA PHE A 66 5.99 -15.65 5.24
C PHE A 66 4.54 -16.12 5.16
N THR A 67 3.66 -15.26 4.66
CA THR A 67 2.22 -15.48 4.58
C THR A 67 1.72 -15.47 3.14
N ASN A 68 0.47 -15.93 2.93
CA ASN A 68 -0.15 -15.96 1.61
C ASN A 68 -0.63 -14.57 1.11
N SER A 69 -0.66 -13.56 1.96
CA SER A 69 -1.01 -12.17 1.58
C SER A 69 -0.62 -11.16 2.65
N GLY A 70 -0.51 -9.88 2.28
CA GLY A 70 -0.36 -8.78 3.23
C GLY A 70 -1.54 -8.65 4.18
N THR A 71 -2.77 -8.94 3.72
CA THR A 71 -3.98 -8.95 4.56
C THR A 71 -3.88 -10.00 5.67
N ALA A 72 -3.37 -11.19 5.36
CA ALA A 72 -3.11 -12.22 6.36
C ALA A 72 -2.07 -11.77 7.39
N ALA A 73 -0.99 -11.11 6.93
CA ALA A 73 0.04 -10.56 7.80
C ALA A 73 -0.51 -9.47 8.74
N LEU A 74 -1.38 -8.57 8.24
CA LEU A 74 -2.07 -7.56 9.07
C LEU A 74 -2.96 -8.20 10.14
N HIS A 75 -3.72 -9.23 9.77
CA HIS A 75 -4.54 -9.96 10.74
C HIS A 75 -3.67 -10.64 11.82
N MET A 76 -2.51 -11.20 11.44
CA MET A 76 -1.55 -11.74 12.40
C MET A 76 -0.98 -10.66 13.34
N CYS A 77 -0.74 -9.45 12.85
CA CYS A 77 -0.34 -8.31 13.69
C CYS A 77 -1.39 -8.00 14.75
N LEU A 78 -2.66 -7.90 14.35
CA LEU A 78 -3.78 -7.63 15.27
C LEU A 78 -3.87 -8.69 16.38
N VAL A 79 -3.88 -9.96 16.00
CA VAL A 79 -3.96 -11.07 16.97
C VAL A 79 -2.71 -11.13 17.86
N GLY A 80 -1.53 -10.90 17.29
CA GLY A 80 -0.28 -10.81 18.05
C GLY A 80 -0.30 -9.70 19.09
N CYS A 81 -0.94 -8.55 18.77
CA CYS A 81 -1.14 -7.43 19.69
C CYS A 81 -2.30 -7.63 20.66
N GLY A 82 -2.99 -8.78 20.64
CA GLY A 82 -4.08 -9.11 21.56
C GLY A 82 -5.40 -8.38 21.26
N ILE A 83 -5.60 -7.93 20.02
CA ILE A 83 -6.85 -7.29 19.59
C ILE A 83 -7.93 -8.34 19.42
N GLY A 84 -9.14 -8.04 19.91
CA GLY A 84 -10.27 -8.97 19.92
C GLY A 84 -11.62 -8.31 19.66
N ALA A 85 -12.68 -9.11 19.82
CA ALA A 85 -14.04 -8.70 19.51
C ALA A 85 -14.48 -7.44 20.28
N GLY A 86 -14.97 -6.44 19.54
CA GLY A 86 -15.44 -5.16 20.07
C GLY A 86 -14.35 -4.17 20.48
N ASP A 87 -13.06 -4.50 20.33
CA ASP A 87 -11.97 -3.53 20.46
C ASP A 87 -11.98 -2.55 19.28
N HIS A 88 -11.53 -1.31 19.52
CA HIS A 88 -11.37 -0.30 18.49
C HIS A 88 -9.92 -0.22 18.04
N VAL A 89 -9.74 -0.09 16.72
CA VAL A 89 -8.43 0.08 16.10
C VAL A 89 -8.46 1.31 15.20
N LEU A 90 -7.60 2.29 15.50
CA LEU A 90 -7.47 3.46 14.64
C LEU A 90 -6.80 3.07 13.32
N VAL A 91 -7.29 3.62 12.22
CA VAL A 91 -6.74 3.42 10.89
C VAL A 91 -7.01 4.65 10.01
N THR A 92 -6.15 4.92 9.03
CA THR A 92 -6.35 6.06 8.12
C THR A 92 -7.65 5.94 7.31
N ALA A 93 -8.29 7.08 7.00
CA ALA A 93 -9.49 7.14 6.16
C ALA A 93 -9.20 6.83 4.67
N TYR A 94 -7.94 6.90 4.23
CA TYR A 94 -7.56 6.64 2.84
C TYR A 94 -6.46 5.58 2.77
N SER A 95 -6.79 4.41 2.25
CA SER A 95 -5.88 3.30 2.00
C SER A 95 -6.55 2.24 1.13
N TRP A 96 -5.85 1.11 0.89
CA TRP A 96 -6.46 -0.11 0.41
C TRP A 96 -7.40 -0.70 1.48
N SER A 97 -8.51 -1.29 1.05
CA SER A 97 -9.55 -1.79 1.97
C SER A 97 -9.02 -2.74 3.04
N SER A 98 -7.99 -3.56 2.73
CA SER A 98 -7.45 -4.53 3.68
C SER A 98 -6.81 -3.91 4.92
N SER A 99 -6.35 -2.64 4.88
CA SER A 99 -5.85 -1.94 6.07
C SER A 99 -6.94 -1.79 7.15
N ALA A 100 -8.22 -1.76 6.76
CA ALA A 100 -9.35 -1.68 7.68
C ALA A 100 -10.14 -3.00 7.77
N THR A 101 -10.31 -3.78 6.68
CA THR A 101 -11.06 -5.03 6.74
C THR A 101 -10.35 -6.12 7.55
N CYS A 102 -9.01 -6.08 7.67
CA CYS A 102 -8.28 -6.99 8.56
C CYS A 102 -8.71 -6.85 10.02
N ILE A 103 -9.15 -5.67 10.44
CA ILE A 103 -9.69 -5.40 11.79
C ILE A 103 -10.98 -6.20 12.00
N LEU A 104 -11.86 -6.21 10.98
CA LEU A 104 -13.12 -6.98 11.01
C LEU A 104 -12.90 -8.49 11.05
N HIS A 105 -11.76 -9.01 10.55
CA HIS A 105 -11.46 -10.45 10.58
C HIS A 105 -11.36 -11.01 12.00
N HIS A 106 -11.15 -10.15 13.00
CA HIS A 106 -11.09 -10.56 14.42
C HIS A 106 -12.16 -9.84 15.26
N ASP A 107 -13.26 -9.45 14.59
CA ASP A 107 -14.45 -8.84 15.20
C ASP A 107 -14.18 -7.51 15.95
N ALA A 108 -13.06 -6.86 15.63
CA ALA A 108 -12.76 -5.51 16.12
C ALA A 108 -13.36 -4.45 15.17
N ILE A 109 -13.41 -3.20 15.61
CA ILE A 109 -14.06 -2.09 14.91
C ILE A 109 -13.00 -1.09 14.44
N PRO A 110 -12.92 -0.76 13.13
CA PRO A 110 -12.07 0.32 12.66
C PRO A 110 -12.62 1.68 13.07
N ILE A 111 -11.75 2.57 13.55
CA ILE A 111 -12.02 3.99 13.76
C ILE A 111 -11.15 4.77 12.80
N PHE A 112 -11.75 5.52 11.89
CA PHE A 112 -11.02 6.21 10.86
C PHE A 112 -10.46 7.56 11.34
N VAL A 113 -9.24 7.87 10.88
CA VAL A 113 -8.53 9.13 11.09
C VAL A 113 -8.28 9.78 9.74
N ASP A 114 -8.55 11.06 9.59
CA ASP A 114 -8.29 11.79 8.34
C ASP A 114 -6.79 11.86 8.05
N ILE A 115 -6.45 12.25 6.84
CA ILE A 115 -5.08 12.32 6.36
C ILE A 115 -4.53 13.75 6.38
N ASP A 116 -3.23 13.85 6.48
CA ASP A 116 -2.51 15.09 6.22
C ASP A 116 -2.60 15.45 4.73
N PRO A 117 -2.92 16.72 4.38
CA PRO A 117 -3.20 17.12 2.99
C PRO A 117 -1.96 17.18 2.08
N GLU A 118 -0.75 17.15 2.63
CA GLU A 118 0.49 17.21 1.88
C GLU A 118 1.11 15.84 1.65
N THR A 119 1.15 15.02 2.70
CA THR A 119 1.76 13.68 2.68
C THR A 119 0.78 12.56 2.34
N PHE A 120 -0.55 12.79 2.55
CA PHE A 120 -1.64 11.82 2.40
C PHE A 120 -1.57 10.64 3.38
N LEU A 121 -0.71 10.75 4.35
CA LEU A 121 -0.58 9.81 5.46
C LEU A 121 -1.57 10.15 6.56
N MET A 122 -1.74 9.25 7.55
CA MET A 122 -2.56 9.54 8.73
C MET A 122 -2.10 10.84 9.39
N ASP A 123 -3.01 11.77 9.64
CA ASP A 123 -2.71 13.04 10.32
C ASP A 123 -2.50 12.77 11.82
N PRO A 124 -1.27 12.92 12.36
CA PRO A 124 -1.02 12.67 13.78
C PRO A 124 -1.81 13.58 14.70
N ASP A 125 -2.15 14.80 14.25
CA ASP A 125 -2.86 15.79 15.08
C ASP A 125 -4.36 15.45 15.20
N LYS A 126 -4.85 14.47 14.41
CA LYS A 126 -6.22 13.93 14.44
C LYS A 126 -6.37 12.63 15.23
N ILE A 127 -5.26 12.02 15.67
CA ILE A 127 -5.29 10.71 16.32
C ILE A 127 -5.98 10.79 17.68
N GLU A 128 -5.62 11.77 18.54
CA GLU A 128 -6.12 11.83 19.90
C GLU A 128 -7.64 12.05 19.98
N GLU A 129 -8.23 12.82 19.06
CA GLU A 129 -9.67 13.05 18.99
C GLU A 129 -10.47 11.80 18.57
N ALA A 130 -9.80 10.85 17.89
CA ALA A 130 -10.40 9.59 17.45
C ALA A 130 -10.30 8.46 18.49
N ILE A 131 -9.52 8.65 19.58
CA ILE A 131 -9.37 7.64 20.64
C ILE A 131 -10.68 7.49 21.43
N THR A 132 -11.13 6.25 21.57
CA THR A 132 -12.27 5.87 22.40
C THR A 132 -11.81 5.03 23.60
N PRO A 133 -12.67 4.79 24.61
CA PRO A 133 -12.33 3.88 25.72
C PRO A 133 -12.01 2.44 25.30
N ARG A 134 -12.41 2.02 24.09
CA ARG A 134 -12.18 0.69 23.53
C ARG A 134 -10.96 0.64 22.62
N THR A 135 -10.29 1.77 22.34
CA THR A 135 -9.11 1.81 21.46
C THR A 135 -7.94 1.03 22.07
N LYS A 136 -7.37 0.11 21.30
CA LYS A 136 -6.25 -0.76 21.70
C LYS A 136 -5.04 -0.64 20.79
N ALA A 137 -5.23 -0.27 19.52
CA ALA A 137 -4.14 -0.19 18.56
C ALA A 137 -4.36 0.91 17.52
N ILE A 138 -3.27 1.26 16.84
CA ILE A 138 -3.25 2.13 15.67
C ILE A 138 -2.61 1.34 14.52
N ILE A 139 -3.30 1.18 13.39
CA ILE A 139 -2.70 0.73 12.14
C ILE A 139 -2.21 1.96 11.38
N VAL A 140 -0.90 2.08 11.28
CA VAL A 140 -0.21 3.17 10.57
C VAL A 140 0.14 2.69 9.18
N VAL A 141 -0.56 3.19 8.16
CA VAL A 141 -0.27 2.82 6.76
C VAL A 141 0.85 3.68 6.22
N GLN A 142 1.96 3.06 5.83
CA GLN A 142 3.08 3.72 5.14
C GLN A 142 2.73 3.86 3.65
N LEU A 143 1.73 4.72 3.39
CA LEU A 143 1.02 4.80 2.12
C LEU A 143 1.93 5.27 0.98
N HIS A 144 1.74 4.70 -0.21
CA HIS A 144 2.50 4.99 -1.43
C HIS A 144 4.01 4.77 -1.31
N GLY A 145 4.50 4.31 -0.15
CA GLY A 145 5.91 4.09 0.12
C GLY A 145 6.58 5.24 0.86
N LEU A 146 5.80 6.10 1.51
CA LEU A 146 6.25 7.15 2.40
C LEU A 146 5.96 6.76 3.86
N CYS A 147 6.94 6.99 4.76
CA CYS A 147 6.76 6.75 6.18
C CYS A 147 6.03 7.93 6.85
N ASN A 148 5.09 7.59 7.73
CA ASN A 148 4.43 8.56 8.63
C ASN A 148 5.43 9.21 9.61
N ASP A 149 5.02 10.29 10.27
CA ASP A 149 5.77 10.84 11.42
C ASP A 149 5.63 9.91 12.63
N MET A 150 6.46 8.87 12.63
CA MET A 150 6.39 7.80 13.61
C MET A 150 6.77 8.24 15.01
N ASP A 151 7.54 9.31 15.17
CA ASP A 151 7.87 9.84 16.50
C ASP A 151 6.63 10.42 17.17
N LYS A 152 5.83 11.21 16.43
CA LYS A 152 4.56 11.75 16.94
C LYS A 152 3.56 10.62 17.24
N ILE A 153 3.35 9.71 16.30
CA ILE A 153 2.41 8.60 16.46
C ILE A 153 2.79 7.71 17.64
N ASN A 154 4.06 7.32 17.76
CA ASN A 154 4.54 6.51 18.87
C ASN A 154 4.46 7.25 20.22
N ALA A 155 4.61 8.57 20.25
CA ALA A 155 4.41 9.36 21.46
C ALA A 155 2.96 9.31 21.94
N ILE A 156 1.99 9.48 21.02
CA ILE A 156 0.57 9.36 21.29
C ILE A 156 0.23 7.93 21.75
N ALA A 157 0.70 6.92 21.04
CA ALA A 157 0.46 5.52 21.39
C ALA A 157 0.96 5.19 22.80
N ARG A 158 2.18 5.61 23.16
CA ARG A 158 2.70 5.43 24.54
C ARG A 158 1.88 6.14 25.59
N LYS A 159 1.43 7.37 25.32
CA LYS A 159 0.58 8.17 26.24
C LYS A 159 -0.73 7.45 26.56
N HIS A 160 -1.32 6.76 25.58
CA HIS A 160 -2.62 6.10 25.70
C HIS A 160 -2.53 4.58 25.86
N GLY A 161 -1.33 3.99 25.94
CA GLY A 161 -1.11 2.55 26.09
C GLY A 161 -1.55 1.74 24.87
N LEU A 162 -1.46 2.30 23.67
CA LEU A 162 -1.88 1.69 22.41
C LEU A 162 -0.74 0.94 21.73
N LYS A 163 -1.06 -0.15 21.04
CA LYS A 163 -0.13 -0.86 20.13
C LYS A 163 -0.04 -0.13 18.80
N VAL A 164 1.15 -0.14 18.18
CA VAL A 164 1.39 0.45 16.86
C VAL A 164 1.71 -0.67 15.87
N ILE A 165 0.83 -0.84 14.87
CA ILE A 165 0.94 -1.80 13.79
C ILE A 165 1.28 -1.04 12.50
N GLU A 166 2.39 -1.37 11.84
CA GLU A 166 2.68 -0.78 10.55
C GLU A 166 2.06 -1.61 9.41
N ASP A 167 1.20 -0.99 8.62
CA ASP A 167 0.89 -1.50 7.28
C ASP A 167 1.97 -0.99 6.30
N ALA A 168 3.06 -1.75 6.20
CA ALA A 168 4.19 -1.46 5.35
C ALA A 168 4.09 -2.11 3.95
N CYS A 169 2.86 -2.53 3.55
CA CYS A 169 2.60 -3.24 2.29
C CYS A 169 2.99 -2.47 1.01
N GLN A 170 3.28 -1.19 1.12
CA GLN A 170 3.73 -0.34 0.02
C GLN A 170 5.12 0.25 0.26
N ALA A 171 5.74 0.01 1.42
CA ALA A 171 6.90 0.75 1.91
C ALA A 171 8.18 -0.10 2.04
N HIS A 172 8.33 -1.11 1.17
CA HIS A 172 9.57 -1.92 1.14
C HIS A 172 10.78 -0.99 1.00
N GLY A 173 11.70 -1.07 1.96
CA GLY A 173 12.94 -0.27 1.98
C GLY A 173 12.77 1.24 2.22
N ALA A 174 11.55 1.77 2.32
CA ALA A 174 11.33 3.15 2.72
C ALA A 174 11.90 3.42 4.11
N LEU A 175 12.39 4.65 4.36
CA LEU A 175 13.07 4.98 5.61
C LEU A 175 12.36 6.11 6.36
N TYR A 176 12.36 6.00 7.67
CA TYR A 176 12.07 7.08 8.62
C TYR A 176 13.30 7.34 9.48
N LYS A 177 13.94 8.51 9.33
CA LYS A 177 15.18 8.86 10.05
C LYS A 177 16.23 7.76 9.95
N GLY A 178 16.42 7.18 8.74
CA GLY A 178 17.38 6.13 8.46
C GLY A 178 16.99 4.70 8.91
N ARG A 179 15.83 4.53 9.54
CA ARG A 179 15.27 3.21 9.93
C ARG A 179 14.22 2.75 8.92
N LYS A 180 14.25 1.48 8.55
CA LYS A 180 13.30 0.92 7.58
C LYS A 180 11.88 0.85 8.13
N ALA A 181 10.90 1.13 7.25
CA ALA A 181 9.51 0.78 7.50
C ALA A 181 9.39 -0.69 7.92
N GLY A 182 8.45 -0.99 8.81
CA GLY A 182 8.31 -2.31 9.42
C GLY A 182 9.20 -2.56 10.64
N THR A 183 10.01 -1.54 11.06
CA THR A 183 10.81 -1.58 12.29
C THR A 183 10.47 -0.44 13.25
N LEU A 184 9.40 0.29 12.98
CA LEU A 184 9.09 1.56 13.63
C LEU A 184 7.97 1.44 14.66
N GLY A 185 7.11 0.39 14.54
CA GLY A 185 6.04 0.03 15.46
C GLY A 185 6.33 -1.24 16.28
N ASP A 186 5.30 -1.80 16.93
CA ASP A 186 5.37 -3.06 17.67
C ASP A 186 5.48 -4.27 16.74
N CYS A 187 4.81 -4.22 15.58
CA CYS A 187 4.88 -5.21 14.51
C CYS A 187 4.48 -4.58 13.16
N ALA A 188 4.71 -5.32 12.07
CA ALA A 188 4.35 -4.83 10.75
C ALA A 188 3.95 -5.96 9.79
N ALA A 189 3.23 -5.55 8.74
CA ALA A 189 2.84 -6.39 7.63
C ALA A 189 3.39 -5.84 6.31
N PHE A 190 3.89 -6.75 5.46
CA PHE A 190 4.27 -6.46 4.08
C PHE A 190 3.44 -7.28 3.11
N SER A 191 3.31 -6.82 1.87
CA SER A 191 2.64 -7.52 0.77
C SER A 191 3.61 -7.77 -0.36
N PHE A 192 3.59 -8.96 -0.94
CA PHE A 192 4.36 -9.33 -2.13
C PHE A 192 3.47 -9.60 -3.34
N ASN A 193 2.26 -9.00 -3.35
CA ASN A 193 1.39 -9.03 -4.53
C ASN A 193 2.12 -8.51 -5.76
N GLN A 194 1.74 -8.97 -6.96
CA GLN A 194 2.37 -8.61 -8.24
C GLN A 194 2.60 -7.10 -8.43
N ASN A 195 1.74 -6.26 -7.85
CA ASN A 195 1.85 -4.80 -8.00
C ASN A 195 2.80 -4.13 -6.98
N LYS A 196 3.43 -4.88 -6.08
CA LYS A 196 4.33 -4.32 -5.05
C LYS A 196 5.75 -4.13 -5.58
N CYS A 197 6.54 -3.27 -4.92
CA CYS A 197 7.94 -3.02 -5.30
C CYS A 197 8.84 -4.24 -5.10
N LEU A 198 8.45 -5.16 -4.23
CA LEU A 198 9.01 -6.50 -4.09
C LEU A 198 7.84 -7.48 -4.26
N SER A 199 7.91 -8.34 -5.25
CA SER A 199 6.80 -9.21 -5.63
C SER A 199 7.21 -10.69 -5.71
N CYS A 200 6.29 -11.57 -5.27
CA CYS A 200 6.37 -13.00 -5.57
C CYS A 200 5.07 -13.53 -6.22
N GLY A 201 4.28 -12.66 -6.85
CA GLY A 201 2.95 -12.94 -7.38
C GLY A 201 1.88 -12.68 -6.34
N GLU A 202 1.75 -13.53 -5.34
CA GLU A 202 0.95 -13.32 -4.13
C GLU A 202 1.72 -13.75 -2.89
N GLY A 203 1.67 -12.94 -1.83
CA GLY A 203 2.33 -13.22 -0.57
C GLY A 203 2.30 -12.03 0.37
N GLY A 204 2.79 -12.26 1.57
CA GLY A 204 3.01 -11.25 2.60
C GLY A 204 4.06 -11.67 3.60
N MET A 205 4.41 -10.76 4.50
CA MET A 205 5.31 -11.04 5.61
C MET A 205 4.80 -10.36 6.87
N PHE A 206 4.58 -11.13 7.90
CA PHE A 206 4.41 -10.64 9.27
C PHE A 206 5.78 -10.51 9.91
N VAL A 207 6.10 -9.36 10.50
CA VAL A 207 7.38 -9.11 11.17
C VAL A 207 7.19 -8.44 12.53
N THR A 208 8.08 -8.73 13.48
CA THR A 208 8.13 -8.08 14.78
C THR A 208 9.49 -8.28 15.45
N ASN A 209 9.77 -7.48 16.49
CA ASN A 209 10.90 -7.67 17.39
C ASN A 209 10.47 -8.17 18.78
N ASP A 210 9.16 -8.32 18.99
CA ASP A 210 8.55 -8.78 20.24
C ASP A 210 8.18 -10.27 20.13
N GLU A 211 8.76 -11.09 21.00
CA GLU A 211 8.56 -12.56 20.99
C GLU A 211 7.11 -12.94 21.30
N GLU A 212 6.43 -12.22 22.17
CA GLU A 212 5.04 -12.54 22.53
C GLU A 212 4.08 -12.19 21.40
N ILE A 213 4.31 -11.08 20.70
CA ILE A 213 3.57 -10.72 19.48
C ILE A 213 3.81 -11.77 18.39
N TYR A 214 5.08 -12.23 18.24
CA TYR A 214 5.41 -13.29 17.30
C TYR A 214 4.64 -14.58 17.60
N LYS A 215 4.68 -15.05 18.86
CA LYS A 215 3.97 -16.27 19.31
C LYS A 215 2.45 -16.16 19.11
N GLY A 216 1.88 -14.98 19.39
CA GLY A 216 0.46 -14.71 19.15
C GLY A 216 0.07 -14.82 17.69
N GLY A 217 0.79 -14.11 16.81
CA GLY A 217 0.58 -14.14 15.37
C GLY A 217 0.83 -15.52 14.74
N ALA A 218 1.85 -16.24 15.22
CA ALA A 218 2.20 -17.58 14.72
C ALA A 218 1.09 -18.62 14.91
N LYS A 219 0.32 -18.54 16.00
CA LYS A 219 -0.85 -19.40 16.19
C LYS A 219 -1.89 -19.21 15.09
N LEU A 220 -2.14 -17.95 14.71
CA LEU A 220 -3.07 -17.63 13.64
C LEU A 220 -2.58 -18.16 12.28
N TRP A 221 -1.28 -18.12 12.04
CA TRP A 221 -0.64 -18.51 10.79
C TRP A 221 -0.86 -19.97 10.38
N SER A 222 -0.96 -20.91 11.38
CA SER A 222 -1.06 -22.34 11.13
C SER A 222 -2.07 -23.02 12.08
N PHE A 223 -3.35 -22.92 11.76
CA PHE A 223 -4.47 -23.67 12.38
C PHE A 223 -4.61 -23.55 13.91
N GLY A 224 -4.02 -22.53 14.53
CA GLY A 224 -4.02 -22.39 16.00
C GLY A 224 -3.02 -23.28 16.71
N GLU A 225 -2.14 -23.95 15.97
CA GLU A 225 -1.09 -24.83 16.51
C GLU A 225 0.07 -24.01 17.08
N ILE A 226 0.81 -24.59 18.02
CA ILE A 226 2.07 -24.05 18.53
C ILE A 226 3.21 -24.83 17.86
N ALA A 227 3.99 -24.12 17.00
CA ALA A 227 5.19 -24.69 16.42
C ALA A 227 6.28 -24.86 17.49
N ARG A 228 6.78 -26.08 17.67
CA ARG A 228 7.89 -26.43 18.55
C ARG A 228 9.00 -27.02 17.71
N PRO A 229 10.14 -26.32 17.54
CA PRO A 229 11.16 -26.69 16.55
C PRO A 229 11.69 -28.13 16.67
N ASP A 230 11.80 -28.63 17.88
CA ASP A 230 12.42 -29.93 18.18
C ASP A 230 11.40 -31.03 18.59
N GLU A 231 10.08 -30.74 18.47
CA GLU A 231 9.04 -31.67 18.85
C GLU A 231 8.24 -32.12 17.62
N ARG A 232 7.72 -33.34 17.70
CA ARG A 232 6.76 -33.83 16.70
C ARG A 232 5.49 -33.01 16.77
N ARG A 233 4.98 -32.57 15.62
CA ARG A 233 3.70 -31.85 15.47
C ARG A 233 2.58 -32.65 16.18
N ASP A 234 1.85 -31.98 17.09
CA ASP A 234 0.79 -32.59 17.90
C ASP A 234 -0.60 -32.49 17.27
N TYR A 235 -0.75 -31.73 16.19
CA TYR A 235 -2.04 -31.48 15.50
C TYR A 235 -3.13 -30.90 16.41
N HIS A 236 -2.74 -30.16 17.46
CA HIS A 236 -3.67 -29.60 18.43
C HIS A 236 -3.86 -28.09 18.21
N ALA A 237 -5.13 -27.64 18.06
CA ALA A 237 -5.47 -26.25 18.00
C ALA A 237 -5.57 -25.64 19.42
N TYR A 238 -4.61 -24.83 19.80
CA TYR A 238 -4.59 -24.10 21.09
C TYR A 238 -5.33 -22.76 21.03
N ALA A 239 -5.66 -22.28 19.83
CA ALA A 239 -6.39 -21.05 19.57
C ALA A 239 -7.15 -21.16 18.25
N LEU A 240 -8.04 -20.21 17.97
CA LEU A 240 -8.58 -20.04 16.62
C LEU A 240 -7.46 -19.67 15.67
N GLY A 241 -7.30 -20.43 14.59
CA GLY A 241 -6.26 -20.23 13.60
C GLY A 241 -6.76 -20.37 12.17
N TRP A 242 -5.99 -19.84 11.25
CA TRP A 242 -6.22 -19.94 9.81
C TRP A 242 -5.08 -20.69 9.13
N MET A 243 -5.16 -20.90 7.83
CA MET A 243 -4.07 -21.41 7.02
C MET A 243 -3.49 -20.22 6.20
N TYR A 244 -2.56 -19.47 6.82
CA TYR A 244 -1.93 -18.31 6.21
C TYR A 244 -0.53 -18.59 5.67
N ARG A 245 -0.05 -19.81 5.78
CA ARG A 245 1.21 -20.24 5.17
C ARG A 245 1.16 -20.10 3.65
N ASN A 246 2.27 -19.70 3.05
CA ASN A 246 2.43 -19.69 1.60
C ASN A 246 3.21 -20.94 1.13
N ASN A 247 3.34 -21.13 -0.17
CA ASN A 247 3.97 -22.30 -0.80
C ASN A 247 5.45 -22.04 -1.16
N GLU A 248 6.18 -23.13 -1.44
CA GLU A 248 7.61 -23.10 -1.76
C GLU A 248 7.94 -22.36 -3.08
N LEU A 249 7.08 -22.45 -4.10
CA LEU A 249 7.34 -21.84 -5.40
C LEU A 249 7.33 -20.32 -5.31
N THR A 250 6.32 -19.77 -4.61
CA THR A 250 6.25 -18.32 -4.38
C THR A 250 7.35 -17.83 -3.45
N ALA A 251 7.73 -18.63 -2.43
CA ALA A 251 8.85 -18.33 -1.56
C ALA A 251 10.19 -18.28 -2.32
N ALA A 252 10.44 -19.25 -3.20
CA ALA A 252 11.63 -19.30 -4.04
C ALA A 252 11.73 -18.08 -4.96
N PHE A 253 10.61 -17.71 -5.60
CA PHE A 253 10.55 -16.50 -6.43
C PHE A 253 10.75 -15.24 -5.59
N GLY A 254 10.11 -15.13 -4.42
CA GLY A 254 10.28 -14.00 -3.50
C GLY A 254 11.72 -13.79 -3.05
N ARG A 255 12.45 -14.89 -2.75
CA ARG A 255 13.88 -14.85 -2.40
C ARG A 255 14.74 -14.34 -3.55
N ALA A 256 14.48 -14.81 -4.77
CA ALA A 256 15.20 -14.35 -5.97
C ALA A 256 14.96 -12.84 -6.19
N GLN A 257 13.73 -12.37 -6.03
CA GLN A 257 13.39 -10.96 -6.15
C GLN A 257 13.99 -10.12 -5.01
N LEU A 258 14.01 -10.61 -3.76
CA LEU A 258 14.64 -9.94 -2.63
C LEU A 258 16.14 -9.73 -2.85
N SER A 259 16.83 -10.71 -3.44
CA SER A 259 18.27 -10.60 -3.73
C SER A 259 18.64 -9.47 -4.71
N LYS A 260 17.65 -8.95 -5.44
CA LYS A 260 17.79 -7.86 -6.42
C LYS A 260 17.19 -6.53 -5.93
N TYR A 261 16.62 -6.51 -4.71
CA TYR A 261 15.76 -5.41 -4.30
C TYR A 261 16.50 -4.07 -4.15
N ASP A 262 17.76 -4.06 -3.73
CA ASP A 262 18.53 -2.82 -3.62
C ASP A 262 18.67 -2.12 -4.99
N PHE A 263 18.85 -2.89 -6.07
CA PHE A 263 18.83 -2.35 -7.43
C PHE A 263 17.44 -1.77 -7.78
N TYR A 264 16.36 -2.47 -7.40
CA TYR A 264 15.00 -1.98 -7.66
C TYR A 264 14.70 -0.68 -6.91
N PHE A 265 15.06 -0.64 -5.63
CA PHE A 265 14.85 0.53 -4.79
C PHE A 265 15.63 1.75 -5.33
N ASN A 266 16.93 1.57 -5.62
CA ASN A 266 17.76 2.67 -6.12
C ASN A 266 17.27 3.19 -7.47
N THR A 267 16.94 2.31 -8.42
CA THR A 267 16.38 2.72 -9.73
C THR A 267 15.10 3.53 -9.55
N LEU A 268 14.22 3.09 -8.66
CA LEU A 268 12.95 3.78 -8.44
C LEU A 268 13.15 5.14 -7.74
N ARG A 269 14.13 5.22 -6.82
CA ARG A 269 14.55 6.48 -6.20
C ARG A 269 15.09 7.46 -7.25
N ASP A 270 16.06 7.03 -8.06
CA ASP A 270 16.67 7.87 -9.09
C ASP A 270 15.61 8.42 -10.07
N ASN A 271 14.68 7.58 -10.51
CA ASN A 271 13.60 7.98 -11.40
C ASN A 271 12.62 8.96 -10.74
N GLY A 272 12.23 8.72 -9.48
CA GLY A 272 11.34 9.60 -8.73
C GLY A 272 11.95 10.97 -8.45
N GLU A 273 13.20 11.02 -8.01
CA GLU A 273 13.95 12.26 -7.80
C GLU A 273 14.14 13.04 -9.10
N TYR A 274 14.44 12.32 -10.20
CA TYR A 274 14.52 12.93 -11.52
C TYR A 274 13.21 13.61 -11.90
N LEU A 275 12.07 12.97 -11.72
CA LEU A 275 10.76 13.53 -12.01
C LEU A 275 10.44 14.73 -11.11
N LEU A 276 10.67 14.63 -9.79
CA LEU A 276 10.46 15.75 -8.86
C LEU A 276 11.21 17.01 -9.31
N LYS A 277 12.49 16.85 -9.63
CA LYS A 277 13.36 17.96 -10.06
C LYS A 277 12.91 18.57 -11.37
N ASN A 278 12.57 17.74 -12.36
CA ASN A 278 12.36 18.18 -13.73
C ASN A 278 10.89 18.49 -14.09
N LEU A 279 9.95 18.20 -13.21
CA LEU A 279 8.55 18.61 -13.31
C LEU A 279 8.23 19.83 -12.44
N ALA A 280 9.17 20.29 -11.60
CA ALA A 280 8.98 21.47 -10.77
C ALA A 280 8.61 22.69 -11.63
N GLY A 281 7.55 23.41 -11.23
CA GLY A 281 7.03 24.57 -11.97
C GLY A 281 6.14 24.23 -13.18
N THR A 282 5.82 22.95 -13.44
CA THR A 282 4.81 22.58 -14.44
C THR A 282 3.44 23.19 -14.03
N PRO A 283 2.75 23.92 -14.93
CA PRO A 283 1.48 24.56 -14.59
C PRO A 283 0.44 23.55 -14.09
N ASP A 284 -0.30 23.97 -13.06
CA ASP A 284 -1.46 23.23 -12.51
C ASP A 284 -1.15 21.80 -12.04
N LEU A 285 0.14 21.47 -11.89
CA LEU A 285 0.63 20.22 -11.35
C LEU A 285 1.16 20.41 -9.92
N LEU A 286 0.57 19.66 -8.99
CA LEU A 286 1.09 19.52 -7.63
C LEU A 286 1.84 18.18 -7.53
N LEU A 287 3.14 18.27 -7.25
CA LEU A 287 4.03 17.10 -7.09
C LEU A 287 3.88 16.48 -5.70
N PRO A 288 4.26 15.19 -5.54
CA PRO A 288 4.32 14.56 -4.22
C PRO A 288 5.37 15.25 -3.34
N TYR A 289 5.12 15.29 -2.03
CA TYR A 289 6.01 15.84 -1.02
C TYR A 289 6.76 14.73 -0.30
N GLU A 290 8.07 14.88 -0.12
CA GLU A 290 8.91 14.01 0.68
C GLU A 290 9.48 14.82 1.86
N PRO A 291 9.02 14.56 3.11
CA PRO A 291 9.55 15.24 4.28
C PRO A 291 11.02 14.89 4.55
N GLU A 292 11.78 15.80 5.15
CA GLU A 292 13.20 15.58 5.47
C GLU A 292 13.48 14.36 6.35
N TYR A 293 12.49 13.94 7.16
CA TYR A 293 12.61 12.77 8.02
C TYR A 293 12.43 11.44 7.30
N ALA A 294 11.96 11.43 6.03
CA ALA A 294 11.59 10.22 5.32
C ALA A 294 12.42 10.02 4.04
N THR A 295 12.58 8.76 3.64
CA THR A 295 13.04 8.39 2.30
C THR A 295 11.96 7.56 1.63
N HIS A 296 11.33 8.14 0.62
CA HIS A 296 10.23 7.54 -0.13
C HIS A 296 10.74 6.41 -1.03
N ASN A 297 10.02 5.30 -1.17
CA ASN A 297 10.37 4.26 -2.14
C ASN A 297 9.68 4.44 -3.51
N TRP A 298 8.84 5.46 -3.65
CA TRP A 298 8.09 5.78 -4.87
C TRP A 298 7.25 4.60 -5.41
N TYR A 299 6.63 3.83 -4.50
CA TYR A 299 5.69 2.76 -4.91
C TYR A 299 4.65 3.27 -5.91
N ASN A 300 4.08 4.44 -5.63
CA ASN A 300 3.32 5.25 -6.57
C ASN A 300 3.90 6.67 -6.60
N PHE A 301 4.21 7.18 -7.78
CA PHE A 301 4.52 8.59 -7.97
C PHE A 301 3.22 9.33 -8.25
N ASN A 302 2.72 10.07 -7.25
CA ASN A 302 1.38 10.65 -7.30
C ASN A 302 1.41 12.08 -7.81
N LEU A 303 0.81 12.31 -8.97
CA LEU A 303 0.50 13.63 -9.51
C LEU A 303 -0.84 14.10 -8.94
N ARG A 304 -0.98 15.40 -8.68
CA ARG A 304 -2.26 16.01 -8.32
C ARG A 304 -2.54 17.19 -9.24
N ILE A 305 -3.81 17.37 -9.58
CA ILE A 305 -4.27 18.53 -10.35
C ILE A 305 -4.59 19.65 -9.37
N ASP A 306 -4.09 20.85 -9.65
CA ASP A 306 -4.38 22.06 -8.86
C ASP A 306 -5.74 22.65 -9.28
N PHE A 307 -6.83 22.00 -8.84
CA PHE A 307 -8.17 22.46 -9.15
C PHE A 307 -8.51 23.83 -8.54
N ASP A 308 -7.85 24.20 -7.45
CA ASP A 308 -8.06 25.50 -6.82
C ASP A 308 -7.60 26.63 -7.75
N LYS A 309 -6.44 26.45 -8.37
CA LYS A 309 -5.89 27.39 -9.36
C LYS A 309 -6.70 27.37 -10.66
N MET A 310 -7.24 26.22 -11.04
CA MET A 310 -8.10 26.08 -12.21
C MET A 310 -9.54 26.56 -11.98
N HIS A 311 -9.91 26.91 -10.74
CA HIS A 311 -11.26 27.30 -10.32
C HIS A 311 -12.33 26.23 -10.58
N ILE A 312 -11.96 24.93 -10.57
CA ILE A 312 -12.90 23.80 -10.66
C ILE A 312 -13.26 23.36 -9.24
N THR A 313 -14.46 23.70 -8.79
CA THR A 313 -14.90 23.47 -7.41
C THR A 313 -15.91 22.32 -7.27
N ASP A 314 -16.62 21.99 -8.35
CA ASP A 314 -17.59 20.90 -8.33
C ASP A 314 -16.90 19.53 -8.25
N PRO A 315 -17.24 18.66 -7.27
CA PRO A 315 -16.60 17.36 -7.10
C PRO A 315 -16.73 16.41 -8.29
N GLU A 316 -17.89 16.40 -8.97
CA GLU A 316 -18.11 15.52 -10.12
C GLU A 316 -17.30 15.99 -11.32
N GLU A 317 -17.19 17.32 -11.52
CA GLU A 317 -16.34 17.91 -12.53
C GLU A 317 -14.85 17.59 -12.27
N GLN A 318 -14.38 17.70 -11.01
CA GLN A 318 -13.02 17.33 -10.62
C GLN A 318 -12.73 15.86 -10.97
N ILE A 319 -13.65 14.94 -10.64
CA ILE A 319 -13.52 13.51 -10.92
C ILE A 319 -13.44 13.26 -12.43
N ALA A 320 -14.38 13.83 -13.20
CA ALA A 320 -14.43 13.66 -14.65
C ALA A 320 -13.16 14.21 -15.33
N PHE A 321 -12.68 15.37 -14.91
CA PHE A 321 -11.48 16.00 -15.45
C PHE A 321 -10.22 15.18 -15.10
N ARG A 322 -10.05 14.77 -13.84
CA ARG A 322 -8.97 13.88 -13.41
C ARG A 322 -8.92 12.59 -14.23
N ASP A 323 -10.07 11.95 -14.44
CA ASP A 323 -10.15 10.70 -15.20
C ASP A 323 -9.76 10.91 -16.67
N ALA A 324 -10.12 12.05 -17.25
CA ALA A 324 -9.73 12.43 -18.60
C ALA A 324 -8.22 12.69 -18.70
N VAL A 325 -7.61 13.39 -17.72
CA VAL A 325 -6.16 13.59 -17.63
C VAL A 325 -5.42 12.25 -17.49
N ALA A 326 -5.92 11.35 -16.63
CA ALA A 326 -5.35 10.01 -16.48
C ALA A 326 -5.44 9.19 -17.79
N ALA A 327 -6.51 9.35 -18.57
CA ALA A 327 -6.65 8.72 -19.88
C ALA A 327 -5.66 9.31 -20.89
N ALA A 328 -5.49 10.63 -20.91
CA ALA A 328 -4.51 11.29 -21.77
C ALA A 328 -3.07 10.82 -21.46
N LEU A 329 -2.72 10.71 -20.18
CA LEU A 329 -1.41 10.16 -19.76
C LEU A 329 -1.22 8.71 -20.21
N ARG A 330 -2.25 7.88 -20.17
CA ARG A 330 -2.16 6.49 -20.67
C ARG A 330 -1.91 6.43 -22.17
N ASP A 331 -2.53 7.32 -22.95
CA ASP A 331 -2.30 7.40 -24.39
C ASP A 331 -0.90 7.95 -24.73
N GLU A 332 -0.29 8.74 -23.82
CA GLU A 332 1.15 9.07 -23.93
C GLU A 332 2.09 7.91 -23.60
N GLY A 333 1.57 6.70 -23.31
CA GLY A 333 2.33 5.50 -22.99
C GLY A 333 2.72 5.36 -21.51
N ILE A 334 2.15 6.18 -20.64
CA ILE A 334 2.41 6.18 -19.19
C ILE A 334 1.37 5.30 -18.48
N ARG A 335 1.80 4.39 -17.60
CA ARG A 335 0.88 3.62 -16.76
C ARG A 335 0.30 4.50 -15.65
N ALA A 336 -0.67 5.32 -16.01
CA ALA A 336 -1.39 6.22 -15.11
C ALA A 336 -2.71 5.60 -14.66
N SER A 337 -3.00 5.66 -13.36
CA SER A 337 -4.24 5.16 -12.78
C SER A 337 -4.71 6.02 -11.62
N VAL A 338 -5.99 5.97 -11.31
CA VAL A 338 -6.51 6.43 -10.01
C VAL A 338 -6.44 5.24 -9.08
N TRP A 339 -5.47 5.26 -8.16
CA TRP A 339 -5.15 4.09 -7.34
C TRP A 339 -6.33 3.66 -6.44
N GLN A 340 -7.01 4.60 -5.81
CA GLN A 340 -8.21 4.34 -5.01
C GLN A 340 -9.20 5.50 -5.19
N ARG A 341 -10.43 5.15 -5.59
CA ARG A 341 -11.49 6.14 -5.91
C ARG A 341 -12.33 6.52 -4.70
N PHE A 342 -12.46 5.59 -3.74
CA PHE A 342 -13.29 5.72 -2.57
C PHE A 342 -12.41 5.83 -1.32
N ILE A 343 -12.81 6.67 -0.37
CA ILE A 343 -12.22 6.62 0.97
C ILE A 343 -12.81 5.43 1.74
N LEU A 344 -12.08 4.92 2.75
CA LEU A 344 -12.51 3.73 3.48
C LEU A 344 -13.88 3.88 4.16
N PRO A 345 -14.19 5.00 4.87
CA PRO A 345 -15.49 5.20 5.50
C PRO A 345 -16.69 5.11 4.52
N GLU A 346 -16.47 5.47 3.25
CA GLU A 346 -17.48 5.47 2.19
C GLU A 346 -17.82 4.06 1.68
N MET A 347 -16.92 3.09 1.87
CA MET A 347 -17.14 1.72 1.39
C MET A 347 -18.32 1.08 2.11
N THR A 348 -19.16 0.38 1.35
CA THR A 348 -20.44 -0.17 1.82
C THR A 348 -20.32 -0.96 3.14
N VAL A 349 -19.27 -1.76 3.30
CA VAL A 349 -19.05 -2.56 4.51
C VAL A 349 -18.94 -1.69 5.77
N PHE A 350 -18.31 -0.53 5.68
CA PHE A 350 -18.14 0.40 6.79
C PHE A 350 -19.35 1.34 6.90
N ALA A 351 -19.77 1.96 5.81
CA ALA A 351 -20.91 2.88 5.81
C ALA A 351 -22.21 2.21 6.32
N ALA A 352 -22.42 0.95 5.99
CA ALA A 352 -23.56 0.17 6.48
C ALA A 352 -23.33 -0.47 7.85
N LYS A 353 -22.10 -0.37 8.41
CA LYS A 353 -21.70 -1.05 9.66
C LYS A 353 -22.13 -2.51 9.69
N ASN A 354 -21.79 -3.25 8.63
CA ASN A 354 -22.28 -4.62 8.45
C ASN A 354 -21.30 -5.48 7.65
N ALA A 355 -20.47 -6.25 8.35
CA ALA A 355 -19.49 -7.14 7.72
C ALA A 355 -20.07 -8.54 7.39
N TYR A 356 -20.87 -9.11 8.30
CA TYR A 356 -21.32 -10.50 8.24
C TYR A 356 -22.84 -10.69 8.29
N GLY A 357 -23.59 -9.60 8.22
CA GLY A 357 -25.04 -9.59 8.44
C GLY A 357 -25.41 -9.13 9.87
N MET A 358 -26.66 -8.74 10.08
CA MET A 358 -27.20 -8.27 11.37
C MET A 358 -26.41 -7.14 12.06
N GLY A 359 -25.70 -6.31 11.28
CA GLY A 359 -24.87 -5.23 11.82
C GLY A 359 -23.59 -5.68 12.52
N TYR A 360 -23.20 -6.93 12.40
CA TYR A 360 -22.02 -7.48 13.07
C TYR A 360 -20.71 -7.04 12.35
N PRO A 361 -19.62 -6.69 13.09
CA PRO A 361 -19.42 -6.76 14.55
C PRO A 361 -19.86 -5.50 15.32
N TRP A 362 -20.36 -4.43 14.69
CA TRP A 362 -20.82 -3.20 15.39
C TRP A 362 -22.00 -3.46 16.33
N SER A 363 -22.80 -4.51 16.09
CA SER A 363 -23.88 -4.93 16.98
C SER A 363 -23.42 -5.61 18.28
N ILE A 364 -22.13 -5.82 18.50
CA ILE A 364 -21.58 -6.22 19.81
C ILE A 364 -21.90 -5.13 20.84
N PRO A 365 -22.42 -5.47 22.02
CA PRO A 365 -22.82 -4.46 23.02
C PRO A 365 -21.71 -3.44 23.33
N GLY A 366 -21.99 -2.16 23.08
CA GLY A 366 -21.07 -1.04 23.28
C GLY A 366 -19.98 -0.88 22.22
N ALA A 367 -19.88 -1.76 21.20
CA ALA A 367 -18.84 -1.67 20.19
C ALA A 367 -19.09 -0.54 19.16
N ASP A 368 -20.31 -0.06 19.03
CA ASP A 368 -20.64 1.07 18.14
C ASP A 368 -20.56 2.45 18.85
N GLU A 369 -20.25 2.49 20.14
CA GLU A 369 -20.14 3.75 20.88
C GLU A 369 -18.95 4.57 20.40
N GLY A 370 -19.24 5.81 19.95
CA GLY A 370 -18.23 6.74 19.42
C GLY A 370 -17.79 6.45 17.98
N VAL A 371 -18.40 5.47 17.31
CA VAL A 371 -18.10 5.14 15.90
C VAL A 371 -18.91 6.04 14.97
N ASP A 372 -18.23 6.94 14.28
CA ASP A 372 -18.84 7.87 13.33
C ASP A 372 -18.05 7.86 12.02
N TYR A 373 -18.71 7.42 10.95
CA TYR A 373 -18.17 7.32 9.60
C TYR A 373 -18.71 8.40 8.64
N SER A 374 -19.27 9.48 9.20
CA SER A 374 -19.75 10.64 8.45
C SER A 374 -18.63 11.24 7.61
N LEU A 375 -18.88 11.42 6.32
CA LEU A 375 -17.82 11.77 5.35
C LEU A 375 -17.23 13.16 5.58
N GLU A 376 -18.00 14.08 6.17
CA GLU A 376 -17.55 15.43 6.56
C GLU A 376 -16.40 15.44 7.58
N LYS A 377 -16.13 14.33 8.25
CA LYS A 377 -14.98 14.15 9.14
C LYS A 377 -13.67 13.91 8.40
N PHE A 378 -13.72 13.61 7.12
CA PHE A 378 -12.57 13.19 6.32
C PHE A 378 -12.36 14.09 5.10
N PRO A 379 -12.33 15.43 5.25
CA PRO A 379 -12.28 16.36 4.12
C PRO A 379 -11.01 16.22 3.30
N ASN A 380 -9.86 15.93 3.93
CA ASN A 380 -8.59 15.78 3.25
C ASN A 380 -8.54 14.50 2.43
N ALA A 381 -9.03 13.38 2.98
CA ALA A 381 -9.12 12.11 2.27
C ALA A 381 -10.04 12.22 1.05
N LEU A 382 -11.22 12.87 1.19
CA LEU A 382 -12.13 13.14 0.08
C LEU A 382 -11.48 14.03 -0.99
N ALA A 383 -10.83 15.12 -0.60
CA ALA A 383 -10.15 16.00 -1.54
C ALA A 383 -9.04 15.26 -2.31
N TYR A 384 -8.25 14.44 -1.61
CA TYR A 384 -7.19 13.65 -2.23
C TYR A 384 -7.73 12.63 -3.23
N SER A 385 -8.80 11.89 -2.88
CA SER A 385 -9.41 10.88 -3.76
C SER A 385 -9.87 11.46 -5.11
N ARG A 386 -10.19 12.75 -5.16
CA ARG A 386 -10.65 13.46 -6.38
C ARG A 386 -9.53 14.00 -7.26
N LYS A 387 -8.35 14.32 -6.70
CA LYS A 387 -7.28 15.08 -7.38
C LYS A 387 -6.13 14.22 -7.90
N HIS A 388 -5.88 13.04 -7.30
CA HIS A 388 -4.63 12.31 -7.56
C HIS A 388 -4.69 11.39 -8.77
N ILE A 389 -3.54 11.27 -9.43
CA ILE A 389 -3.25 10.31 -10.49
C ILE A 389 -1.92 9.64 -10.14
N SER A 390 -1.91 8.33 -10.02
CA SER A 390 -0.72 7.55 -9.68
C SER A 390 -0.01 7.07 -10.94
N ILE A 391 1.27 7.38 -11.07
CA ILE A 391 2.15 6.75 -12.05
C ILE A 391 2.68 5.47 -11.41
N VAL A 392 2.33 4.33 -12.00
CA VAL A 392 2.64 3.01 -11.45
C VAL A 392 3.52 2.23 -12.43
N GLN A 393 4.42 1.40 -11.90
CA GLN A 393 5.23 0.43 -12.63
C GLN A 393 6.15 0.95 -13.74
N THR A 394 5.80 1.98 -14.53
CA THR A 394 6.62 2.51 -15.63
C THR A 394 8.02 2.96 -15.16
N LEU A 395 8.10 3.44 -13.92
CA LEU A 395 9.34 3.93 -13.32
C LEU A 395 10.16 2.83 -12.62
N ARG A 396 9.67 1.58 -12.57
CA ARG A 396 10.35 0.50 -11.86
C ARG A 396 11.47 -0.10 -12.68
N ALA A 397 12.50 -0.56 -11.97
CA ALA A 397 13.62 -1.28 -12.58
C ALA A 397 13.15 -2.42 -13.51
N PRO A 398 13.84 -2.67 -14.61
CA PRO A 398 15.09 -2.02 -15.02
C PRO A 398 14.90 -0.73 -15.84
N ASN A 399 13.68 -0.17 -15.88
CA ASN A 399 13.39 1.08 -16.58
C ASN A 399 14.14 2.23 -15.87
N GLY A 400 15.17 2.76 -16.50
CA GLY A 400 16.04 3.78 -15.95
C GLY A 400 15.66 5.20 -16.33
N LEU A 401 16.62 6.13 -16.19
CA LEU A 401 16.43 7.55 -16.45
C LEU A 401 16.02 7.88 -17.90
N ASP A 402 16.34 7.05 -18.86
CA ASP A 402 15.91 7.19 -20.25
C ASP A 402 14.39 7.04 -20.42
N ILE A 403 13.78 6.12 -19.68
CA ILE A 403 12.31 5.97 -19.60
C ILE A 403 11.70 7.07 -18.73
N ALA A 404 12.35 7.42 -17.60
CA ALA A 404 11.89 8.50 -16.74
C ALA A 404 11.82 9.85 -17.48
N GLU A 405 12.77 10.14 -18.39
CA GLU A 405 12.71 11.34 -19.23
C GLU A 405 11.52 11.30 -20.20
N GLN A 406 11.22 10.18 -20.83
CA GLN A 406 10.06 10.06 -21.70
C GLN A 406 8.75 10.24 -20.89
N VAL A 407 8.68 9.67 -19.67
CA VAL A 407 7.55 9.89 -18.74
C VAL A 407 7.42 11.36 -18.38
N ARG A 408 8.52 12.04 -18.06
CA ARG A 408 8.54 13.50 -17.80
C ARG A 408 7.97 14.28 -18.99
N GLN A 409 8.43 13.96 -20.22
CA GLN A 409 7.93 14.60 -21.43
C GLN A 409 6.42 14.42 -21.61
N GLY A 410 5.91 13.19 -21.40
CA GLY A 410 4.49 12.89 -21.49
C GLY A 410 3.67 13.63 -20.44
N ILE A 411 4.14 13.68 -19.19
CA ILE A 411 3.47 14.46 -18.12
C ILE A 411 3.46 15.93 -18.48
N SER A 412 4.62 16.51 -18.85
CA SER A 412 4.70 17.92 -19.25
C SER A 412 3.81 18.24 -20.45
N LYS A 413 3.75 17.35 -21.45
CA LYS A 413 2.89 17.51 -22.61
C LYS A 413 1.41 17.56 -22.23
N VAL A 414 0.94 16.67 -21.36
CA VAL A 414 -0.46 16.66 -20.91
C VAL A 414 -0.76 17.90 -20.07
N PHE A 415 0.06 18.21 -19.07
CA PHE A 415 -0.19 19.34 -18.15
C PHE A 415 -0.05 20.72 -18.83
N ASN A 416 0.80 20.88 -19.83
CA ASN A 416 0.87 22.09 -20.64
C ASN A 416 -0.29 22.26 -21.63
N ASN A 417 -1.22 21.29 -21.71
CA ASN A 417 -2.37 21.32 -22.61
C ASN A 417 -3.67 20.94 -21.88
N LEU A 418 -3.77 21.23 -20.56
CA LEU A 418 -4.99 20.94 -19.78
C LEU A 418 -6.21 21.69 -20.32
N ASP A 419 -6.02 22.86 -20.90
CA ASP A 419 -7.04 23.66 -21.59
C ASP A 419 -7.70 22.92 -22.79
N LYS A 420 -7.02 21.90 -23.33
CA LYS A 420 -7.52 21.07 -24.43
C LYS A 420 -8.15 19.76 -23.98
N ILE A 421 -8.09 19.44 -22.68
CA ILE A 421 -8.71 18.26 -22.11
C ILE A 421 -10.22 18.47 -22.04
N ASP A 422 -10.95 17.71 -22.83
CA ASP A 422 -12.41 17.65 -22.85
C ASP A 422 -12.86 16.28 -22.31
N PRO A 423 -13.37 16.20 -21.07
CA PRO A 423 -13.78 14.96 -20.44
C PRO A 423 -14.85 14.18 -21.22
N GLU A 424 -15.82 14.89 -21.83
CA GLU A 424 -16.90 14.28 -22.59
C GLU A 424 -16.38 13.65 -23.89
N ARG A 425 -15.56 14.39 -24.62
CA ARG A 425 -14.90 13.91 -25.83
C ARG A 425 -14.01 12.71 -25.56
N ILE A 426 -13.22 12.75 -24.49
CA ILE A 426 -12.33 11.65 -24.11
C ILE A 426 -13.15 10.42 -23.72
N ARG A 427 -14.23 10.57 -22.94
CA ARG A 427 -15.14 9.48 -22.60
C ARG A 427 -15.66 8.80 -23.86
N LYS A 428 -16.13 9.58 -24.83
CA LYS A 428 -16.62 9.05 -26.10
C LYS A 428 -15.55 8.28 -26.89
N ILE A 429 -14.32 8.80 -26.95
CA ILE A 429 -13.19 8.11 -27.60
C ILE A 429 -12.95 6.75 -26.92
N LEU A 430 -12.97 6.69 -25.59
CA LEU A 430 -12.74 5.44 -24.84
C LEU A 430 -13.90 4.44 -25.06
N GLU A 431 -15.13 4.89 -25.07
CA GLU A 431 -16.32 4.06 -25.37
C GLU A 431 -16.25 3.45 -26.79
N ASP A 432 -15.83 4.24 -27.78
CA ASP A 432 -15.70 3.78 -29.16
C ASP A 432 -14.57 2.75 -29.36
N ARG A 433 -13.52 2.82 -28.54
CA ARG A 433 -12.42 1.81 -28.53
C ARG A 433 -12.82 0.48 -27.89
N MET A 434 -13.87 0.45 -27.07
CA MET A 434 -14.39 -0.76 -26.41
C MET A 434 -15.42 -1.52 -27.27
N LYS A 435 -15.93 -0.90 -28.35
CA LYS A 435 -16.81 -1.51 -29.36
C LYS A 435 -16.00 -2.27 -30.42
#